data_d1efd3976bcedcb7dcef96b9e86734f4
#
_entry.id   d1efd3976bcedcb7dcef96b9e86734f4
#
_cell.length_a   1.000
_cell.length_b   1.000
_cell.length_c   1.000
_cell.angle_alpha   90.00
_cell.angle_beta   90.00
_cell.angle_gamma   90.00
#
_symmetry.space_group_name_H-M   'P 1'
#
loop_
_entity.id
_entity.type
_entity.pdbx_description
1 polymer ?
#
loop_
_entity_poly.entity_id
_entity_poly.type
_entity_poly.pdbx_seq_one_letter_code
_entity_poly.pdbx_strand_id
1 'polypeptide(L)'
;MPLLESFTVDHTIMPAPAVRKAKTMKTPCGDTITVFDLRFCRPNKEMMSEKGIHTLEHLFAGFMRDHLNSEDVEIIDISPMGCRTGFYMSLIGEPEEIRVAKAWEAAMRDVLNVQSMADIPELNIYQCGSCKMHSLDEAKAIAKGVLDRGIGIMHNEELKLDPEKLKGATC
;
A
#
# COMPACT_ATOMS: atom_id res chain seq x y z
N MET A 1 -7.94 11.36 22.68
CA MET A 1 -8.01 10.16 21.84
C MET A 1 -6.68 9.43 21.97
N PRO A 2 -6.65 8.07 21.97
CA PRO A 2 -5.38 7.37 21.96
C PRO A 2 -4.62 7.68 20.64
N LEU A 3 -3.30 7.79 20.72
CA LEU A 3 -2.45 7.99 19.56
C LEU A 3 -2.40 6.68 18.74
N LEU A 4 -2.71 6.75 17.45
CA LEU A 4 -2.62 5.60 16.56
C LEU A 4 -1.16 5.36 16.16
N GLU A 5 -0.77 4.11 16.04
CA GLU A 5 0.61 3.72 15.67
C GLU A 5 1.08 4.33 14.34
N SER A 6 0.16 4.53 13.38
CA SER A 6 0.45 5.21 12.12
C SER A 6 0.89 6.67 12.28
N PHE A 7 0.59 7.30 13.42
CA PHE A 7 1.00 8.68 13.74
C PHE A 7 2.20 8.76 14.69
N THR A 8 2.83 7.63 15.01
CA THR A 8 4.06 7.59 15.82
C THR A 8 5.34 7.61 15.00
N VAL A 9 5.21 7.60 13.67
CA VAL A 9 6.35 7.62 12.73
C VAL A 9 6.50 8.98 12.07
N ASP A 10 7.74 9.39 11.86
CA ASP A 10 8.10 10.65 11.19
C ASP A 10 7.93 10.51 9.67
N HIS A 11 6.85 11.07 9.15
CA HIS A 11 6.53 11.03 7.73
C HIS A 11 7.52 11.81 6.87
N THR A 12 8.31 12.72 7.43
CA THR A 12 9.27 13.55 6.65
C THR A 12 10.50 12.78 6.19
N ILE A 13 10.79 11.65 6.84
CA ILE A 13 11.96 10.80 6.55
C ILE A 13 11.59 9.46 5.92
N MET A 14 10.28 9.17 5.73
CA MET A 14 9.84 7.92 5.12
C MET A 14 10.36 7.78 3.69
N PRO A 15 11.09 6.69 3.36
CA PRO A 15 11.45 6.39 1.98
C PRO A 15 10.23 5.91 1.17
N ALA A 16 10.29 6.03 -0.16
CA ALA A 16 9.31 5.45 -1.07
C ALA A 16 9.93 5.20 -2.46
N PRO A 17 9.60 4.08 -3.12
CA PRO A 17 8.71 3.00 -2.65
C PRO A 17 9.34 2.17 -1.53
N ALA A 18 8.53 1.78 -0.53
CA ALA A 18 9.04 0.93 0.57
C ALA A 18 7.92 0.17 1.28
N VAL A 19 8.25 -1.01 1.81
CA VAL A 19 7.41 -1.85 2.66
C VAL A 19 7.78 -1.63 4.11
N ARG A 20 6.79 -1.50 4.98
CA ARG A 20 6.94 -1.46 6.43
C ARG A 20 5.93 -2.39 7.10
N LYS A 21 6.39 -3.25 8.00
CA LYS A 21 5.53 -3.96 8.94
C LYS A 21 5.05 -2.95 10.00
N ALA A 22 3.87 -2.37 9.77
CA ALA A 22 3.35 -1.28 10.60
C ALA A 22 2.88 -1.79 11.95
N LYS A 23 2.23 -2.97 11.99
CA LYS A 23 1.65 -3.55 13.19
C LYS A 23 1.51 -5.05 13.07
N THR A 24 1.70 -5.75 14.20
CA THR A 24 1.34 -7.16 14.36
C THR A 24 0.50 -7.33 15.62
N MET A 25 -0.54 -8.16 15.56
CA MET A 25 -1.41 -8.47 16.68
C MET A 25 -1.88 -9.94 16.63
N LYS A 26 -2.21 -10.48 17.81
CA LYS A 26 -2.80 -11.81 17.93
C LYS A 26 -4.30 -11.71 18.10
N THR A 27 -5.04 -12.61 17.43
CA THR A 27 -6.48 -12.80 17.69
C THR A 27 -6.67 -13.58 18.99
N PRO A 28 -7.89 -13.61 19.59
CA PRO A 28 -8.19 -14.47 20.73
C PRO A 28 -7.99 -15.96 20.44
N CYS A 29 -8.09 -16.40 19.18
CA CYS A 29 -7.87 -17.78 18.74
C CYS A 29 -6.39 -18.10 18.46
N GLY A 30 -5.50 -17.12 18.54
CA GLY A 30 -4.06 -17.28 18.37
C GLY A 30 -3.51 -16.93 16.99
N ASP A 31 -4.38 -16.64 16.01
CA ASP A 31 -3.93 -16.23 14.68
C ASP A 31 -3.14 -14.92 14.75
N THR A 32 -2.19 -14.77 13.86
CA THR A 32 -1.44 -13.52 13.72
C THR A 32 -2.08 -12.68 12.62
N ILE A 33 -2.40 -11.42 12.93
CA ILE A 33 -2.79 -10.42 11.94
C ILE A 33 -1.64 -9.42 11.81
N THR A 34 -1.20 -9.19 10.58
CA THR A 34 -0.16 -8.20 10.28
C THR A 34 -0.72 -7.11 9.36
N VAL A 35 -0.36 -5.87 9.65
CA VAL A 35 -0.66 -4.71 8.80
C VAL A 35 0.63 -4.18 8.21
N PHE A 36 0.69 -4.11 6.88
CA PHE A 36 1.78 -3.51 6.15
C PHE A 36 1.41 -2.13 5.62
N ASP A 37 2.36 -1.22 5.69
CA ASP A 37 2.37 0.07 5.00
C ASP A 37 3.15 -0.12 3.70
N LEU A 38 2.45 -0.08 2.58
CA LEU A 38 3.02 -0.11 1.24
C LEU A 38 3.12 1.33 0.75
N ARG A 39 4.27 1.95 0.98
CA ARG A 39 4.47 3.38 0.70
C ARG A 39 4.93 3.60 -0.73
N PHE A 40 4.08 4.14 -1.59
CA PHE A 40 4.33 4.40 -3.02
C PHE A 40 5.03 5.74 -3.27
N CYS A 41 4.68 6.76 -2.50
CA CYS A 41 5.15 8.14 -2.67
C CYS A 41 5.71 8.67 -1.35
N ARG A 42 6.70 9.56 -1.42
CA ARG A 42 7.23 10.24 -0.23
C ARG A 42 6.17 11.17 0.36
N PRO A 43 5.77 10.97 1.63
CA PRO A 43 4.78 11.81 2.28
C PRO A 43 5.19 13.29 2.23
N ASN A 44 4.20 14.17 2.06
CA ASN A 44 4.35 15.63 1.96
C ASN A 44 5.19 16.14 0.75
N LYS A 45 5.61 15.25 -0.15
CA LYS A 45 6.37 15.61 -1.37
C LYS A 45 5.67 15.18 -2.65
N GLU A 46 5.07 14.00 -2.63
CA GLU A 46 4.45 13.38 -3.80
C GLU A 46 3.13 12.73 -3.39
N MET A 47 2.22 12.58 -4.33
CA MET A 47 1.00 11.80 -4.16
C MET A 47 0.59 11.17 -5.49
N MET A 48 -0.06 10.01 -5.42
CA MET A 48 -0.65 9.37 -6.59
C MET A 48 -1.84 10.19 -7.10
N SER A 49 -2.08 10.15 -8.40
CA SER A 49 -3.26 10.76 -9.01
C SER A 49 -4.54 10.05 -8.56
N GLU A 50 -5.66 10.75 -8.55
CA GLU A 50 -6.94 10.22 -8.04
C GLU A 50 -7.44 9.02 -8.85
N LYS A 51 -7.40 9.14 -10.19
CA LYS A 51 -7.82 8.06 -11.08
C LYS A 51 -6.85 6.89 -11.09
N GLY A 52 -5.55 7.19 -10.98
CA GLY A 52 -4.50 6.19 -10.94
C GLY A 52 -4.57 5.32 -9.68
N ILE A 53 -4.71 5.92 -8.50
CA ILE A 53 -4.82 5.17 -7.24
C ILE A 53 -6.11 4.34 -7.19
N HIS A 54 -7.24 4.87 -7.68
CA HIS A 54 -8.50 4.13 -7.73
C HIS A 54 -8.42 2.94 -8.69
N THR A 55 -7.76 3.11 -9.84
CA THR A 55 -7.53 1.98 -10.77
C THR A 55 -6.59 0.94 -10.15
N LEU A 56 -5.55 1.38 -9.44
CA LEU A 56 -4.67 0.47 -8.69
C LEU A 56 -5.42 -0.27 -7.59
N GLU A 57 -6.37 0.36 -6.89
CA GLU A 57 -7.19 -0.33 -5.89
C GLU A 57 -7.85 -1.58 -6.47
N HIS A 58 -8.46 -1.49 -7.67
CA HIS A 58 -9.09 -2.62 -8.34
C HIS A 58 -8.07 -3.68 -8.83
N LEU A 59 -6.93 -3.27 -9.38
CA LEU A 59 -5.94 -4.17 -9.95
C LEU A 59 -5.01 -4.77 -8.87
N PHE A 60 -4.48 -3.92 -8.01
CA PHE A 60 -3.45 -4.27 -7.05
C PHE A 60 -3.96 -5.23 -5.97
N ALA A 61 -5.21 -5.07 -5.54
CA ALA A 61 -5.83 -5.97 -4.57
C ALA A 61 -5.90 -7.42 -5.06
N GLY A 62 -6.19 -7.65 -6.35
CA GLY A 62 -6.18 -8.97 -6.97
C GLY A 62 -4.76 -9.50 -7.15
N PHE A 63 -3.91 -8.77 -7.86
CA PHE A 63 -2.54 -9.20 -8.16
C PHE A 63 -1.69 -9.46 -6.90
N MET A 64 -1.87 -8.68 -5.83
CA MET A 64 -1.17 -8.99 -4.58
C MET A 64 -1.61 -10.33 -3.98
N ARG A 65 -2.89 -10.69 -4.08
CA ARG A 65 -3.38 -12.01 -3.64
C ARG A 65 -2.79 -13.14 -4.47
N ASP A 66 -2.67 -12.95 -5.78
CA ASP A 66 -2.08 -13.95 -6.67
C ASP A 66 -0.60 -14.24 -6.34
N HIS A 67 0.13 -13.24 -5.84
CA HIS A 67 1.57 -13.36 -5.56
C HIS A 67 1.92 -13.60 -4.09
N LEU A 68 1.03 -13.31 -3.15
CA LEU A 68 1.36 -13.38 -1.72
C LEU A 68 0.56 -14.42 -0.94
N ASN A 69 -0.72 -14.68 -1.31
CA ASN A 69 -1.54 -15.67 -0.62
C ASN A 69 -0.93 -17.07 -0.73
N SER A 70 -1.03 -17.83 0.34
CA SER A 70 -0.44 -19.16 0.50
C SER A 70 -1.09 -19.89 1.68
N GLU A 71 -0.59 -21.06 2.06
CA GLU A 71 -1.08 -21.79 3.24
C GLU A 71 -0.88 -21.01 4.56
N ASP A 72 0.14 -20.14 4.62
CA ASP A 72 0.53 -19.38 5.83
C ASP A 72 0.17 -17.89 5.79
N VAL A 73 -0.34 -17.40 4.66
CA VAL A 73 -0.66 -15.97 4.45
C VAL A 73 -1.96 -15.81 3.68
N GLU A 74 -2.88 -15.02 4.22
CA GLU A 74 -4.10 -14.62 3.53
C GLU A 74 -4.35 -13.13 3.68
N ILE A 75 -4.39 -12.42 2.55
CA ILE A 75 -4.69 -10.99 2.53
C ILE A 75 -6.17 -10.76 2.82
N ILE A 76 -6.45 -10.03 3.90
CA ILE A 76 -7.80 -9.62 4.29
C ILE A 76 -8.23 -8.44 3.42
N ASP A 77 -7.42 -7.38 3.38
CA ASP A 77 -7.75 -6.14 2.68
C ASP A 77 -6.50 -5.39 2.23
N ILE A 78 -6.63 -4.65 1.12
CA ILE A 78 -5.65 -3.67 0.63
C ILE A 78 -6.42 -2.40 0.28
N SER A 79 -6.24 -1.36 1.08
CA SER A 79 -6.99 -0.11 0.94
C SER A 79 -6.06 1.08 0.72
N PRO A 80 -6.42 2.01 -0.18
CA PRO A 80 -5.63 3.21 -0.40
C PRO A 80 -5.67 4.14 0.83
N MET A 81 -4.56 4.79 1.12
CA MET A 81 -4.50 5.82 2.15
C MET A 81 -5.16 7.10 1.66
N GLY A 82 -5.93 7.77 2.51
CA GLY A 82 -6.57 9.04 2.19
C GLY A 82 -5.62 10.16 1.75
N CYS A 83 -4.34 10.10 2.16
CA CYS A 83 -3.28 11.01 1.71
C CYS A 83 -2.72 10.68 0.32
N ARG A 84 -3.17 9.60 -0.30
CA ARG A 84 -2.74 9.12 -1.63
C ARG A 84 -1.23 8.85 -1.76
N THR A 85 -0.56 8.51 -0.66
CA THR A 85 0.87 8.20 -0.68
C THR A 85 1.19 6.72 -0.59
N GLY A 86 0.19 5.86 -0.41
CA GLY A 86 0.36 4.42 -0.31
C GLY A 86 -0.93 3.66 -0.07
N PHE A 87 -0.77 2.39 0.27
CA PHE A 87 -1.83 1.48 0.66
C PHE A 87 -1.52 0.86 2.01
N TYR A 88 -2.55 0.59 2.80
CA TYR A 88 -2.46 -0.37 3.90
C TYR A 88 -2.90 -1.73 3.41
N MET A 89 -2.15 -2.77 3.78
CA MET A 89 -2.50 -4.16 3.55
C MET A 89 -2.60 -4.87 4.88
N SER A 90 -3.77 -5.44 5.17
CA SER A 90 -4.02 -6.29 6.33
C SER A 90 -4.08 -7.75 5.89
N LEU A 91 -3.43 -8.65 6.62
CA LEU A 91 -3.39 -10.07 6.30
C LEU A 91 -3.34 -10.94 7.55
N ILE A 92 -3.79 -12.19 7.42
CA ILE A 92 -3.53 -13.28 8.36
C ILE A 92 -2.15 -13.84 8.04
N GLY A 93 -1.34 -14.08 9.05
CA GLY A 93 0.05 -14.52 8.93
C GLY A 93 1.06 -13.41 9.26
N GLU A 94 2.34 -13.73 9.13
CA GLU A 94 3.42 -12.79 9.43
C GLU A 94 4.59 -12.99 8.44
N PRO A 95 4.37 -12.70 7.13
CA PRO A 95 5.46 -12.78 6.16
C PRO A 95 6.52 -11.73 6.44
N GLU A 96 7.76 -12.04 6.04
CA GLU A 96 8.84 -11.05 6.06
C GLU A 96 8.58 -9.95 5.02
N GLU A 97 9.05 -8.73 5.28
CA GLU A 97 8.88 -7.58 4.41
C GLU A 97 9.43 -7.81 3.01
N ILE A 98 10.52 -8.57 2.89
CA ILE A 98 11.10 -8.90 1.57
C ILE A 98 10.18 -9.78 0.71
N ARG A 99 9.39 -10.69 1.32
CA ARG A 99 8.39 -11.49 0.62
C ARG A 99 7.27 -10.60 0.10
N VAL A 100 6.82 -9.64 0.91
CA VAL A 100 5.81 -8.64 0.54
C VAL A 100 6.32 -7.74 -0.59
N ALA A 101 7.57 -7.27 -0.51
CA ALA A 101 8.19 -6.43 -1.54
C ALA A 101 8.27 -7.16 -2.90
N LYS A 102 8.64 -8.45 -2.90
CA LYS A 102 8.67 -9.26 -4.14
C LYS A 102 7.28 -9.46 -4.74
N ALA A 103 6.27 -9.73 -3.91
CA ALA A 103 4.89 -9.85 -4.36
C ALA A 103 4.39 -8.51 -4.94
N TRP A 104 4.71 -7.41 -4.31
CA TRP A 104 4.37 -6.08 -4.82
C TRP A 104 5.08 -5.76 -6.14
N GLU A 105 6.37 -6.08 -6.27
CA GLU A 105 7.09 -5.93 -7.53
C GLU A 105 6.44 -6.73 -8.66
N ALA A 106 6.05 -7.99 -8.40
CA ALA A 106 5.36 -8.84 -9.37
C ALA A 106 3.98 -8.25 -9.74
N ALA A 107 3.19 -7.83 -8.76
CA ALA A 107 1.90 -7.17 -8.99
C ALA A 107 2.02 -5.90 -9.86
N MET A 108 3.09 -5.09 -9.68
CA MET A 108 3.31 -3.92 -10.53
C MET A 108 3.64 -4.31 -11.98
N ARG A 109 4.34 -5.42 -12.20
CA ARG A 109 4.58 -5.96 -13.56
C ARG A 109 3.26 -6.38 -14.21
N ASP A 110 2.36 -7.00 -13.44
CA ASP A 110 1.04 -7.39 -13.95
C ASP A 110 0.17 -6.19 -14.29
N VAL A 111 0.21 -5.12 -13.49
CA VAL A 111 -0.46 -3.84 -13.83
C VAL A 111 0.02 -3.31 -15.19
N LEU A 112 1.32 -3.38 -15.49
CA LEU A 112 1.85 -2.95 -16.81
C LEU A 112 1.32 -3.82 -17.96
N ASN A 113 0.99 -5.09 -17.71
CA ASN A 113 0.50 -6.03 -18.70
C ASN A 113 -1.01 -5.93 -18.99
N VAL A 114 -1.80 -5.23 -18.17
CA VAL A 114 -3.24 -4.98 -18.42
C VAL A 114 -3.40 -4.26 -19.76
N GLN A 115 -4.26 -4.76 -20.64
CA GLN A 115 -4.34 -4.25 -22.01
C GLN A 115 -5.34 -3.09 -22.16
N SER A 116 -6.44 -3.13 -21.44
CA SER A 116 -7.53 -2.16 -21.61
C SER A 116 -8.29 -1.89 -20.32
N MET A 117 -9.11 -0.86 -20.32
CA MET A 117 -10.02 -0.55 -19.20
C MET A 117 -11.04 -1.69 -18.96
N ALA A 118 -11.35 -2.49 -19.97
CA ALA A 118 -12.28 -3.62 -19.84
C ALA A 118 -11.69 -4.79 -19.03
N ASP A 119 -10.36 -4.82 -18.87
CA ASP A 119 -9.66 -5.85 -18.10
C ASP A 119 -9.52 -5.48 -16.62
N ILE A 120 -10.03 -4.30 -16.21
CA ILE A 120 -10.05 -3.88 -14.81
C ILE A 120 -11.22 -4.58 -14.11
N PRO A 121 -10.97 -5.37 -13.05
CA PRO A 121 -12.02 -6.08 -12.33
C PRO A 121 -13.08 -5.12 -11.75
N GLU A 122 -14.32 -5.57 -11.71
CA GLU A 122 -15.45 -4.88 -11.07
C GLU A 122 -15.69 -3.43 -11.53
N LEU A 123 -15.15 -3.03 -12.68
CA LEU A 123 -15.29 -1.68 -13.25
C LEU A 123 -16.68 -1.49 -13.86
N ASN A 124 -17.69 -1.36 -13.02
CA ASN A 124 -19.08 -1.12 -13.42
C ASN A 124 -19.86 -0.36 -12.32
N ILE A 125 -21.04 0.12 -12.64
CA ILE A 125 -21.85 0.94 -11.73
C ILE A 125 -22.41 0.19 -10.52
N TYR A 126 -22.38 -1.13 -10.53
CA TYR A 126 -22.95 -1.95 -9.45
C TYR A 126 -21.90 -2.33 -8.39
N GLN A 127 -20.64 -2.43 -8.79
CA GLN A 127 -19.55 -2.90 -7.93
C GLN A 127 -18.57 -1.79 -7.55
N CYS A 128 -18.44 -0.74 -8.38
CA CYS A 128 -17.57 0.39 -8.12
C CYS A 128 -18.36 1.64 -7.72
N GLY A 129 -17.97 2.27 -6.62
CA GLY A 129 -18.62 3.49 -6.12
C GLY A 129 -18.43 4.72 -7.00
N SER A 130 -17.41 4.72 -7.88
CA SER A 130 -17.08 5.82 -8.79
C SER A 130 -16.50 5.32 -10.11
N CYS A 131 -17.25 4.48 -10.82
CA CYS A 131 -16.80 3.76 -12.03
C CYS A 131 -16.29 4.63 -13.19
N LYS A 132 -16.51 5.96 -13.15
CA LYS A 132 -15.97 6.93 -14.11
C LYS A 132 -14.62 7.52 -13.68
N MET A 133 -14.17 7.25 -12.46
CA MET A 133 -12.95 7.81 -11.85
C MET A 133 -11.78 6.84 -11.99
N HIS A 134 -11.51 6.37 -13.20
CA HIS A 134 -10.42 5.43 -13.52
C HIS A 134 -9.52 5.95 -14.64
N SER A 135 -8.27 5.53 -14.62
CA SER A 135 -7.28 5.74 -15.68
C SER A 135 -6.23 4.64 -15.64
N LEU A 136 -6.24 3.75 -16.63
CA LEU A 136 -5.24 2.70 -16.77
C LEU A 136 -3.85 3.27 -17.03
N ASP A 137 -3.75 4.34 -17.82
CA ASP A 137 -2.48 4.99 -18.13
C ASP A 137 -1.83 5.58 -16.87
N GLU A 138 -2.62 6.22 -15.99
CA GLU A 138 -2.14 6.74 -14.72
C GLU A 138 -1.71 5.62 -13.77
N ALA A 139 -2.48 4.53 -13.70
CA ALA A 139 -2.12 3.35 -12.90
C ALA A 139 -0.81 2.71 -13.38
N LYS A 140 -0.64 2.57 -14.71
CA LYS A 140 0.60 2.08 -15.31
C LYS A 140 1.78 3.02 -15.05
N ALA A 141 1.57 4.33 -15.11
CA ALA A 141 2.62 5.30 -14.80
C ALA A 141 3.08 5.17 -13.33
N ILE A 142 2.16 4.97 -12.40
CA ILE A 142 2.48 4.71 -10.99
C ILE A 142 3.26 3.39 -10.86
N ALA A 143 2.77 2.31 -11.46
CA ALA A 143 3.42 1.00 -11.40
C ALA A 143 4.84 1.04 -11.98
N LYS A 144 5.01 1.68 -13.14
CA LYS A 144 6.33 1.89 -13.73
C LYS A 144 7.25 2.68 -12.80
N GLY A 145 6.76 3.77 -12.18
CA GLY A 145 7.53 4.58 -11.25
C GLY A 145 7.98 3.81 -10.01
N VAL A 146 7.20 2.84 -9.53
CA VAL A 146 7.58 1.92 -8.44
C VAL A 146 8.72 1.00 -8.90
N LEU A 147 8.57 0.36 -10.08
CA LEU A 147 9.57 -0.57 -10.62
C LEU A 147 10.89 0.13 -10.94
N ASP A 148 10.86 1.33 -11.51
CA ASP A 148 12.07 2.10 -11.86
C ASP A 148 12.89 2.50 -10.61
N ARG A 149 12.23 2.76 -9.49
CA ARG A 149 12.89 3.14 -8.22
C ARG A 149 13.31 1.94 -7.36
N GLY A 150 12.66 0.79 -7.56
CA GLY A 150 12.81 -0.37 -6.70
C GLY A 150 12.10 -0.19 -5.35
N ILE A 151 11.74 -1.31 -4.72
CA ILE A 151 10.99 -1.33 -3.45
C ILE A 151 11.99 -1.60 -2.31
N GLY A 152 12.12 -0.64 -1.41
CA GLY A 152 12.93 -0.75 -0.20
C GLY A 152 12.15 -1.38 0.97
N ILE A 153 12.88 -1.64 2.06
CA ILE A 153 12.31 -2.00 3.37
C ILE A 153 12.58 -0.84 4.32
N MET A 154 11.62 -0.52 5.16
CA MET A 154 11.76 0.47 6.23
C MET A 154 11.27 -0.11 7.56
N HIS A 155 11.98 0.20 8.63
CA HIS A 155 11.68 -0.31 9.96
C HIS A 155 11.16 0.79 10.89
N ASN A 156 10.28 0.42 11.84
CA ASN A 156 9.65 1.37 12.76
C ASN A 156 10.67 2.15 13.59
N GLU A 157 11.78 1.51 13.97
CA GLU A 157 12.84 2.09 14.80
C GLU A 157 13.52 3.27 14.12
N GLU A 158 13.70 3.18 12.78
CA GLU A 158 14.34 4.20 11.94
C GLU A 158 13.43 5.42 11.73
N LEU A 159 12.12 5.21 11.87
CA LEU A 159 11.09 6.22 11.60
C LEU A 159 10.48 6.83 12.86
N LYS A 160 11.02 6.54 14.04
CA LYS A 160 10.44 7.00 15.30
C LYS A 160 10.35 8.53 15.34
N LEU A 161 9.12 9.02 15.53
CA LEU A 161 8.86 10.45 15.64
C LEU A 161 9.40 10.99 16.98
N ASP A 162 10.24 12.01 16.89
CA ASP A 162 10.65 12.78 18.06
C ASP A 162 9.49 13.69 18.51
N PRO A 163 8.96 13.53 19.75
CA PRO A 163 7.89 14.38 20.26
C PRO A 163 8.21 15.88 20.26
N GLU A 164 9.48 16.26 20.34
CA GLU A 164 9.90 17.68 20.32
C GLU A 164 9.60 18.32 18.96
N LYS A 165 9.65 17.55 17.85
CA LYS A 165 9.28 18.03 16.52
C LYS A 165 7.82 18.44 16.38
N LEU A 166 6.95 17.96 17.28
CA LEU A 166 5.52 18.30 17.25
C LEU A 166 5.23 19.68 17.84
N LYS A 167 6.17 20.24 18.63
CA LYS A 167 6.00 21.57 19.25
C LYS A 167 6.04 22.65 18.17
N GLY A 168 4.88 23.23 17.86
CA GLY A 168 4.74 24.30 16.85
C GLY A 168 4.75 23.81 15.40
N ALA A 169 4.69 22.50 15.15
CA ALA A 169 4.58 21.96 13.81
C ALA A 169 3.23 22.35 13.17
N THR A 170 3.27 22.85 11.95
CA THR A 170 2.13 23.18 11.08
C THR A 170 2.33 22.57 9.70
N CYS A 171 1.25 22.50 8.93
CA CYS A 171 1.33 22.15 7.50
C CYS A 171 1.80 23.33 6.67
#